data_0e34d5e4d73f7218fe1b19a62adccb3e
#
_entry.id   0e34d5e4d73f7218fe1b19a62adccb3e
#
_cell.length_a   1.000
_cell.length_b   1.000
_cell.length_c   1.000
_cell.angle_alpha   90.00
_cell.angle_beta   90.00
_cell.angle_gamma   90.00
#
_symmetry.space_group_name_H-M   'P 1'
#
loop_
_entity.id
_entity.type
_entity.pdbx_description
1 polymer ?
#
loop_
_entity_poly.entity_id
_entity_poly.type
_entity_poly.pdbx_seq_one_letter_code
_entity_poly.pdbx_strand_id
1 'polypeptide(L)'
;MKQALIERRRLVTTNYILTELVALLSSRYHLPRPQVINAINAIKKDASVEVVHIERPMDDEAWALLETRLDKEWSLVDACSFVVMRRSGMREALTTDHHFTQAGFIRIPQR
;
A
#
# COMPACT_ATOMS: atom_id res chain seq x y z
N MET A 1 -5.75 5.50 -9.30
CA MET A 1 -4.58 6.28 -9.76
C MET A 1 -4.97 7.60 -10.41
N LYS A 2 -6.01 7.58 -11.25
CA LYS A 2 -6.40 8.79 -11.95
C LYS A 2 -6.79 9.94 -11.03
N GLN A 3 -7.49 9.66 -9.95
CA GLN A 3 -7.96 10.70 -9.02
C GLN A 3 -6.79 11.47 -8.43
N ALA A 4 -5.75 10.76 -8.02
CA ALA A 4 -4.58 11.39 -7.43
C ALA A 4 -3.88 12.31 -8.44
N LEU A 5 -3.79 11.87 -9.70
CA LEU A 5 -3.15 12.66 -10.75
C LEU A 5 -3.96 13.91 -11.07
N ILE A 6 -5.29 13.79 -11.14
CA ILE A 6 -6.16 14.92 -11.43
C ILE A 6 -6.00 16.01 -10.39
N GLU A 7 -5.88 15.64 -9.14
CA GLU A 7 -5.77 16.58 -8.03
C GLU A 7 -4.32 16.93 -7.70
N ARG A 8 -3.39 16.53 -8.55
CA ARG A 8 -1.95 16.75 -8.35
C ARG A 8 -1.43 16.08 -7.08
N ARG A 9 -2.13 15.07 -6.61
CA ARG A 9 -1.69 14.32 -5.45
C ARG A 9 -0.56 13.39 -5.84
N ARG A 10 0.37 13.23 -4.93
CA ARG A 10 1.35 12.18 -5.09
C ARG A 10 0.75 10.88 -4.58
N LEU A 11 1.04 9.80 -5.29
CA LEU A 11 0.71 8.47 -4.83
C LEU A 11 1.86 7.96 -3.99
N VAL A 12 1.54 7.37 -2.85
CA VAL A 12 2.56 6.78 -1.98
C VAL A 12 2.26 5.29 -1.89
N THR A 13 3.27 4.49 -2.09
CA THR A 13 3.20 3.05 -1.90
C THR A 13 4.40 2.62 -1.07
N THR A 14 4.51 1.33 -0.78
CA THR A 14 5.61 0.80 0.01
C THR A 14 6.22 -0.39 -0.70
N ASN A 15 7.45 -0.72 -0.32
CA ASN A 15 8.09 -1.94 -0.81
C ASN A 15 7.30 -3.19 -0.41
N TYR A 16 6.58 -3.16 0.72
CA TYR A 16 5.74 -4.29 1.12
C TYR A 16 4.56 -4.48 0.16
N ILE A 17 3.91 -3.38 -0.24
CA ILE A 17 2.82 -3.43 -1.23
C ILE A 17 3.36 -3.92 -2.57
N LEU A 18 4.52 -3.44 -3.00
CA LEU A 18 5.10 -3.89 -4.26
C LEU A 18 5.44 -5.38 -4.22
N THR A 19 5.89 -5.89 -3.08
CA THR A 19 6.14 -7.32 -2.91
C THR A 19 4.85 -8.13 -3.07
N GLU A 20 3.75 -7.67 -2.47
CA GLU A 20 2.46 -8.32 -2.66
C GLU A 20 2.02 -8.26 -4.12
N LEU A 21 2.24 -7.14 -4.77
CA LEU A 21 1.85 -6.98 -6.18
C LEU A 21 2.62 -7.95 -7.07
N VAL A 22 3.92 -8.11 -6.85
CA VAL A 22 4.72 -9.11 -7.59
C VAL A 22 4.11 -10.50 -7.42
N ALA A 23 3.80 -10.88 -6.19
CA ALA A 23 3.22 -12.19 -5.92
C ALA A 23 1.85 -12.35 -6.60
N LEU A 24 1.03 -11.33 -6.56
CA LEU A 24 -0.30 -11.36 -7.16
C LEU A 24 -0.22 -11.50 -8.68
N LEU A 25 0.62 -10.68 -9.33
CA LEU A 25 0.78 -10.72 -10.77
C LEU A 25 1.35 -12.06 -11.24
N SER A 26 2.26 -12.63 -10.46
CA SER A 26 2.91 -13.90 -10.81
C SER A 26 2.01 -15.09 -10.56
N SER A 27 1.39 -15.18 -9.39
CA SER A 27 0.67 -16.39 -8.98
C SER A 27 -0.80 -16.38 -9.38
N ARG A 28 -1.47 -15.24 -9.25
CA ARG A 28 -2.91 -15.19 -9.57
C ARG A 28 -3.15 -14.91 -11.04
N TYR A 29 -2.42 -13.96 -11.61
CA TYR A 29 -2.63 -13.57 -13.01
C TYR A 29 -1.66 -14.23 -13.97
N HIS A 30 -0.70 -15.00 -13.45
CA HIS A 30 0.24 -15.79 -14.25
C HIS A 30 0.97 -14.97 -15.32
N LEU A 31 1.28 -13.72 -15.03
CA LEU A 31 2.02 -12.90 -15.96
C LEU A 31 3.46 -13.39 -16.07
N PRO A 32 4.05 -13.38 -17.28
CA PRO A 32 5.46 -13.72 -17.45
C PRO A 32 6.35 -12.79 -16.64
N ARG A 33 7.47 -13.31 -16.16
CA ARG A 33 8.39 -12.56 -15.30
C ARG A 33 8.80 -11.21 -15.92
N PRO A 34 9.14 -11.12 -17.21
CA PRO A 34 9.50 -9.82 -17.78
C PRO A 34 8.39 -8.78 -17.67
N GLN A 35 7.13 -9.21 -17.83
CA GLN A 35 6.00 -8.28 -17.69
C GLN A 35 5.81 -7.82 -16.25
N VAL A 36 6.02 -8.71 -15.29
CA VAL A 36 5.94 -8.34 -13.86
C VAL A 36 7.02 -7.31 -13.55
N ILE A 37 8.24 -7.56 -13.98
CA ILE A 37 9.37 -6.65 -13.74
C ILE A 37 9.08 -5.30 -14.38
N ASN A 38 8.59 -5.27 -15.61
CA ASN A 38 8.29 -4.02 -16.29
C ASN A 38 7.20 -3.23 -15.58
N ALA A 39 6.17 -3.89 -15.07
CA ALA A 39 5.09 -3.22 -14.34
C ALA A 39 5.62 -2.57 -13.06
N ILE A 40 6.43 -3.30 -12.30
CA ILE A 40 6.99 -2.76 -11.06
C ILE A 40 7.95 -1.61 -11.34
N ASN A 41 8.80 -1.77 -12.37
CA ASN A 41 9.73 -0.70 -12.73
C ASN A 41 8.99 0.56 -13.20
N ALA A 42 7.86 0.41 -13.89
CA ALA A 42 7.05 1.54 -14.31
C ALA A 42 6.54 2.31 -13.09
N ILE A 43 6.09 1.61 -12.07
CA ILE A 43 5.63 2.25 -10.82
C ILE A 43 6.79 2.98 -10.15
N LYS A 44 7.94 2.32 -10.04
CA LYS A 44 9.10 2.90 -9.36
C LYS A 44 9.64 4.14 -10.07
N LYS A 45 9.48 4.21 -11.38
CA LYS A 45 10.01 5.33 -12.19
C LYS A 45 9.03 6.47 -12.37
N ASP A 46 7.78 6.26 -11.99
CA ASP A 46 6.76 7.29 -12.16
C ASP A 46 7.03 8.44 -11.20
N ALA A 47 7.15 9.65 -11.74
CA ALA A 47 7.48 10.84 -10.94
C ALA A 47 6.38 11.18 -9.94
N SER A 48 5.15 10.73 -10.17
CA SER A 48 4.03 10.99 -9.26
C SER A 48 3.92 9.95 -8.15
N VAL A 49 4.78 8.94 -8.14
CA VAL A 49 4.75 7.87 -7.16
C VAL A 49 5.97 7.95 -6.26
N GLU A 50 5.72 7.94 -4.96
CA GLU A 50 6.78 7.80 -3.97
C GLU A 50 6.71 6.39 -3.38
N VAL A 51 7.83 5.68 -3.41
CA VAL A 51 7.94 4.36 -2.78
C VAL A 51 8.63 4.53 -1.44
N VAL A 52 7.89 4.32 -0.36
CA VAL A 52 8.43 4.36 0.99
C VAL A 52 8.96 2.97 1.31
N HIS A 53 10.23 2.88 1.64
CA HIS A 53 10.81 1.61 2.05
C HIS A 53 10.60 1.39 3.53
N ILE A 54 9.86 0.34 3.85
CA ILE A 54 9.60 -0.05 5.23
C ILE A 54 10.90 -0.65 5.78
N GLU A 55 11.45 0.02 6.77
CA GLU A 55 12.63 -0.44 7.48
C GLU A 55 12.24 -0.78 8.90
N ARG A 56 13.20 -1.21 9.68
CA ARG A 56 12.94 -1.83 10.97
C ARG A 56 12.04 -1.01 11.90
N PRO A 57 12.24 0.31 12.08
CA PRO A 57 11.37 1.04 13.01
C PRO A 57 9.90 1.01 12.63
N MET A 58 9.59 1.15 11.34
CA MET A 58 8.21 1.10 10.88
C MET A 58 7.67 -0.33 10.89
N ASP A 59 8.51 -1.30 10.56
CA ASP A 59 8.11 -2.70 10.65
C ASP A 59 7.74 -3.07 12.08
N ASP A 60 8.56 -2.68 13.04
CA ASP A 60 8.29 -2.94 14.45
C ASP A 60 6.99 -2.28 14.90
N GLU A 61 6.75 -1.06 14.46
CA GLU A 61 5.51 -0.34 14.78
C GLU A 61 4.29 -1.05 14.18
N ALA A 62 4.42 -1.56 12.95
CA ALA A 62 3.35 -2.31 12.30
C ALA A 62 3.05 -3.61 13.05
N TRP A 63 4.08 -4.31 13.49
CA TRP A 63 3.91 -5.51 14.31
C TRP A 63 3.20 -5.19 15.62
N ALA A 64 3.60 -4.12 16.29
CA ALA A 64 2.93 -3.70 17.51
C ALA A 64 1.45 -3.42 17.27
N LEU A 65 1.13 -2.81 16.12
CA LEU A 65 -0.26 -2.54 15.77
C LEU A 65 -1.04 -3.85 15.61
N LEU A 66 -0.47 -4.84 14.92
CA LEU A 66 -1.13 -6.15 14.79
C LEU A 66 -1.36 -6.80 16.14
N GLU A 67 -0.37 -6.74 17.02
CA GLU A 67 -0.45 -7.37 18.33
C GLU A 67 -1.53 -6.75 19.21
N THR A 68 -1.85 -5.47 18.98
CA THR A 68 -2.87 -4.78 19.77
C THR A 68 -4.26 -4.87 19.15
N ARG A 69 -4.39 -5.38 17.95
CA ARG A 69 -5.68 -5.43 17.24
C ARG A 69 -5.97 -6.86 16.79
N LEU A 70 -6.04 -7.75 17.77
CA LEU A 70 -6.35 -9.16 17.51
C LEU A 70 -7.79 -9.37 17.01
N ASP A 71 -8.62 -8.34 17.14
CA ASP A 71 -9.99 -8.35 16.64
C ASP A 71 -10.09 -8.10 15.14
N LYS A 72 -8.98 -7.75 14.48
CA LYS A 72 -8.96 -7.43 13.06
C LYS A 72 -8.17 -8.48 12.28
N GLU A 73 -8.51 -8.60 10.99
CA GLU A 73 -7.82 -9.52 10.09
C GLU A 73 -6.82 -8.79 9.21
N TRP A 74 -6.25 -7.72 9.71
CA TRP A 74 -5.28 -6.93 8.98
C TRP A 74 -4.00 -7.73 8.75
N SER A 75 -3.45 -7.65 7.54
CA SER A 75 -2.14 -8.22 7.25
C SER A 75 -1.04 -7.29 7.76
N LEU A 76 0.18 -7.79 7.78
CA LEU A 76 1.33 -6.93 8.10
C LEU A 76 1.47 -5.81 7.07
N VAL A 77 1.17 -6.09 5.81
CA VAL A 77 1.22 -5.08 4.75
C VAL A 77 0.19 -3.98 5.03
N ASP A 78 -1.02 -4.37 5.44
CA ASP A 78 -2.04 -3.39 5.85
C ASP A 78 -1.53 -2.53 6.99
N ALA A 79 -0.98 -3.16 8.01
CA ALA A 79 -0.50 -2.45 9.19
C ALA A 79 0.64 -1.48 8.84
N CYS A 80 1.55 -1.89 7.96
CA CYS A 80 2.61 -1.01 7.47
C CYS A 80 2.03 0.20 6.74
N SER A 81 1.02 -0.02 5.91
CA SER A 81 0.36 1.08 5.21
C SER A 81 -0.28 2.06 6.20
N PHE A 82 -0.93 1.54 7.24
CA PHE A 82 -1.56 2.38 8.26
C PHE A 82 -0.52 3.21 9.01
N VAL A 83 0.62 2.61 9.33
CA VAL A 83 1.72 3.33 10.00
C VAL A 83 2.24 4.46 9.12
N VAL A 84 2.49 4.19 7.85
CA VAL A 84 2.97 5.21 6.90
C VAL A 84 1.95 6.34 6.79
N MET A 85 0.67 6.00 6.65
CA MET A 85 -0.38 7.00 6.50
C MET A 85 -0.48 7.89 7.74
N ARG A 86 -0.43 7.30 8.93
CA ARG A 86 -0.50 8.07 10.18
C ARG A 86 0.69 8.98 10.33
N ARG A 87 1.90 8.50 10.07
CA ARG A 87 3.11 9.30 10.17
C ARG A 87 3.12 10.46 9.21
N SER A 88 2.54 10.27 8.03
CA SER A 88 2.53 11.27 6.97
C SER A 88 1.29 12.17 7.02
N GLY A 89 0.38 11.95 7.94
CA GLY A 89 -0.86 12.70 8.02
C GLY A 89 -1.81 12.43 6.86
N MET A 90 -1.68 11.29 6.22
CA MET A 90 -2.52 10.91 5.08
C MET A 90 -3.83 10.33 5.58
N ARG A 91 -4.93 10.68 4.93
CA ARG A 91 -6.26 10.26 5.35
C ARG A 91 -6.97 9.40 4.31
N GLU A 92 -6.51 9.43 3.06
CA GLU A 92 -7.17 8.78 1.94
C GLU A 92 -6.28 7.68 1.36
N ALA A 93 -6.90 6.54 1.07
CA ALA A 93 -6.21 5.41 0.46
C ALA A 93 -6.92 5.00 -0.81
N LEU A 94 -6.16 4.81 -1.89
CA LEU A 94 -6.68 4.32 -3.17
C LEU A 94 -6.78 2.80 -3.08
N THR A 95 -7.92 2.33 -2.63
CA THR A 95 -8.14 0.90 -2.35
C THR A 95 -9.62 0.59 -2.28
N THR A 96 -9.97 -0.68 -2.54
CA THR A 96 -11.31 -1.18 -2.31
C THR A 96 -11.39 -1.97 -1.00
N ASP A 97 -10.28 -2.11 -0.28
CA ASP A 97 -10.20 -2.94 0.91
C ASP A 97 -10.81 -2.21 2.11
N HIS A 98 -11.80 -2.85 2.73
CA HIS A 98 -12.50 -2.29 3.88
C HIS A 98 -11.62 -2.19 5.13
N HIS A 99 -10.47 -2.86 5.16
CA HIS A 99 -9.54 -2.76 6.29
C HIS A 99 -9.09 -1.31 6.52
N PHE A 100 -8.95 -0.54 5.46
CA PHE A 100 -8.56 0.88 5.58
C PHE A 100 -9.65 1.70 6.26
N THR A 101 -10.92 1.42 5.95
CA THR A 101 -12.04 2.08 6.65
C THR A 101 -12.05 1.71 8.12
N GLN A 102 -11.80 0.44 8.45
CA GLN A 102 -11.73 -0.01 9.84
C GLN A 102 -10.63 0.71 10.62
N ALA A 103 -9.54 1.06 9.96
CA ALA A 103 -8.42 1.75 10.59
C ALA A 103 -8.64 3.27 10.67
N GLY A 104 -9.77 3.79 10.18
CA GLY A 104 -10.11 5.20 10.27
C GLY A 104 -9.75 6.02 9.05
N PHE A 105 -9.41 5.38 7.93
CA PHE A 105 -9.06 6.08 6.69
C PHE A 105 -10.25 6.11 5.73
N ILE A 106 -10.15 7.00 4.75
CA ILE A 106 -11.17 7.16 3.72
C ILE A 106 -10.72 6.39 2.48
N ARG A 107 -11.57 5.49 1.98
CA ARG A 107 -11.28 4.78 0.74
C ARG A 107 -11.64 5.63 -0.47
N ILE A 108 -10.82 5.57 -1.50
CA ILE A 108 -11.08 6.19 -2.79
C ILE A 108 -10.96 5.08 -3.84
N PRO A 109 -11.98 4.85 -4.67
CA PRO A 109 -13.31 5.46 -4.61
C PRO A 109 -14.11 4.91 -3.44
N GLN A 110 -15.02 5.73 -2.94
CA GLN A 110 -15.94 5.30 -1.89
C GLN A 110 -17.04 4.43 -2.53
N ARG A 111 -17.30 3.29 -1.88
CA ARG A 111 -18.33 2.36 -2.37
C ARG A 111 -19.09 1.77 -1.21
#